data_2921147a628a582c800837eb95f2bc95
#
_entry.id   2921147a628a582c800837eb95f2bc95
#
_cell.length_a   1.000
_cell.length_b   1.000
_cell.length_c   1.000
_cell.angle_alpha   90.00
_cell.angle_beta   90.00
_cell.angle_gamma   90.00
#
_symmetry.space_group_name_H-M   'P 1'
#
loop_
_entity.id
_entity.type
_entity.pdbx_description
1 polymer ?
#
loop_
_entity_poly.entity_id
_entity_poly.type
_entity_poly.pdbx_seq_one_letter_code
_entity_poly.pdbx_strand_id
1 'polypeptide(L)'
;MSVTISEAVKYIGVDDKTIDLFESQYVVPHGVSYNSYLILDEKVALMDTVDTRGVEQWEKNLLAALDGRKVDYLIVSHLEPDHAGSIGRLVELFPEVTLVGNAKTFHMLPQFFDELPVDENHKITVAEGESLSLGTHTLNFYMAPMVHWPEVMVTYESSEKILFSADGFGKFGALDYEDPEGWACEARRYYFNIVGKYGAPVQALLKKAAGLDIQTICPLHGPVLNENLGYYIGLYDTWSSYKPEDKGVLVAYASIHGNTAKAARKFAEMLRAKGVEKVSVMDLSRDDMAEVVEDAFRYDRMVLAAASYDGGVFPCMQDFLHHLQSKAFQNRTVGIIENGTWGPTAGRTMKGILETMKNITIVEPMVTIRSTMKESDLPAMEALADVIANA
;
A
#
# COMPACT_ATOMS: atom_id res chain seq x y z
N MET A 1 18.92 -13.81 -1.68
CA MET A 1 19.72 -13.94 -0.41
C MET A 1 18.87 -14.70 0.60
N SER A 2 19.43 -15.61 1.38
CA SER A 2 18.67 -16.21 2.49
C SER A 2 18.54 -15.16 3.59
N VAL A 3 17.31 -14.73 3.86
CA VAL A 3 17.04 -13.86 5.01
C VAL A 3 17.06 -14.71 6.27
N THR A 4 18.05 -14.50 7.14
CA THR A 4 18.12 -15.19 8.43
C THR A 4 17.36 -14.35 9.45
N ILE A 5 16.27 -14.88 10.00
CA ILE A 5 15.51 -14.25 11.08
C ILE A 5 16.04 -14.74 12.42
N SER A 6 15.99 -16.08 12.62
CA SER A 6 16.59 -16.74 13.79
C SER A 6 16.94 -18.21 13.45
N GLU A 7 17.38 -18.96 14.46
CA GLU A 7 17.59 -20.41 14.29
C GLU A 7 16.28 -21.16 14.08
N ALA A 8 15.20 -20.73 14.72
CA ALA A 8 13.90 -21.36 14.65
C ALA A 8 13.05 -20.81 13.50
N VAL A 9 13.14 -19.52 13.18
CA VAL A 9 12.29 -18.85 12.19
C VAL A 9 13.04 -18.67 10.87
N LYS A 10 12.52 -19.29 9.81
CA LYS A 10 13.11 -19.29 8.45
C LYS A 10 12.22 -18.54 7.49
N TYR A 11 12.83 -17.71 6.64
CA TYR A 11 12.18 -17.15 5.47
C TYR A 11 12.20 -18.19 4.35
N ILE A 12 11.04 -18.46 3.77
CA ILE A 12 10.86 -19.44 2.68
C ILE A 12 10.06 -18.87 1.50
N GLY A 13 9.83 -17.58 1.49
CA GLY A 13 9.12 -16.89 0.42
C GLY A 13 9.86 -16.86 -0.91
N VAL A 14 9.28 -16.17 -1.88
CA VAL A 14 9.79 -16.07 -3.25
C VAL A 14 9.71 -14.64 -3.77
N ASP A 15 10.60 -14.29 -4.69
CA ASP A 15 10.53 -13.07 -5.49
C ASP A 15 9.91 -13.34 -6.86
N ASP A 16 8.86 -12.62 -7.24
CA ASP A 16 8.34 -12.60 -8.61
C ASP A 16 8.83 -11.34 -9.33
N LYS A 17 9.80 -11.52 -10.20
CA LYS A 17 10.37 -10.47 -11.06
C LYS A 17 9.77 -10.47 -12.47
N THR A 18 8.78 -11.32 -12.70
CA THR A 18 8.15 -11.50 -14.02
C THR A 18 6.76 -10.91 -14.09
N ILE A 19 6.20 -10.56 -12.94
CA ILE A 19 4.92 -9.85 -12.85
C ILE A 19 5.09 -8.44 -13.42
N ASP A 20 4.17 -8.03 -14.29
CA ASP A 20 4.13 -6.67 -14.84
C ASP A 20 3.18 -5.75 -14.05
N LEU A 21 2.05 -6.29 -13.60
CA LEU A 21 1.03 -5.57 -12.84
C LEU A 21 0.62 -6.33 -11.58
N PHE A 22 0.86 -5.76 -10.42
CA PHE A 22 0.30 -6.24 -9.16
C PHE A 22 -1.19 -5.90 -9.10
N GLU A 23 -2.04 -6.84 -8.63
CA GLU A 23 -3.51 -6.75 -8.68
C GLU A 23 -4.06 -6.37 -10.08
N SER A 24 -3.33 -6.67 -11.15
CA SER A 24 -3.66 -6.31 -12.53
C SER A 24 -3.83 -4.79 -12.78
N GLN A 25 -3.27 -3.95 -11.93
CA GLN A 25 -3.38 -2.49 -12.04
C GLN A 25 -2.12 -1.71 -11.67
N TYR A 26 -1.30 -2.19 -10.75
CA TYR A 26 -0.13 -1.45 -10.27
C TYR A 26 1.14 -1.93 -10.96
N VAL A 27 1.81 -1.03 -11.69
CA VAL A 27 3.09 -1.34 -12.33
C VAL A 27 4.16 -1.63 -11.29
N VAL A 28 4.83 -2.79 -11.40
CA VAL A 28 5.87 -3.21 -10.45
C VAL A 28 7.16 -3.56 -11.19
N PRO A 29 7.91 -2.56 -11.68
CA PRO A 29 9.07 -2.78 -12.55
C PRO A 29 10.21 -3.51 -11.85
N HIS A 30 10.19 -3.54 -10.52
CA HIS A 30 11.16 -4.24 -9.68
C HIS A 30 10.60 -5.53 -9.08
N GLY A 31 9.46 -6.01 -9.61
CA GLY A 31 8.78 -7.21 -9.11
C GLY A 31 8.12 -7.02 -7.75
N VAL A 32 7.85 -8.13 -7.09
CA VAL A 32 7.27 -8.19 -5.74
C VAL A 32 7.79 -9.43 -5.02
N SER A 33 7.91 -9.39 -3.71
CA SER A 33 8.15 -10.58 -2.90
C SER A 33 6.84 -11.11 -2.34
N TYR A 34 6.64 -12.43 -2.38
CA TYR A 34 5.59 -13.13 -1.65
C TYR A 34 6.26 -13.83 -0.48
N ASN A 35 6.06 -13.28 0.71
CA ASN A 35 6.76 -13.76 1.90
C ASN A 35 5.96 -14.87 2.58
N SER A 36 6.67 -15.92 2.96
CA SER A 36 6.18 -17.02 3.76
C SER A 36 7.27 -17.40 4.76
N TYR A 37 6.86 -17.79 5.97
CA TYR A 37 7.81 -18.06 7.05
C TYR A 37 7.51 -19.40 7.70
N LEU A 38 8.57 -20.08 8.13
CA LEU A 38 8.49 -21.38 8.79
C LEU A 38 9.06 -21.25 10.21
N ILE A 39 8.30 -21.71 11.20
CA ILE A 39 8.73 -21.77 12.59
C ILE A 39 8.97 -23.24 12.95
N LEU A 40 10.23 -23.57 13.25
CA LEU A 40 10.71 -24.89 13.60
C LEU A 40 10.78 -25.05 15.12
N ASP A 41 9.80 -25.76 15.70
CA ASP A 41 9.76 -26.05 17.14
C ASP A 41 9.32 -27.52 17.32
N GLU A 42 8.81 -27.95 18.50
CA GLU A 42 8.21 -29.27 18.68
C GLU A 42 7.12 -29.49 17.63
N LYS A 43 6.26 -28.49 17.43
CA LYS A 43 5.32 -28.37 16.33
C LYS A 43 5.83 -27.36 15.29
N VAL A 44 5.66 -27.69 14.03
CA VAL A 44 6.08 -26.82 12.93
C VAL A 44 4.90 -25.98 12.46
N ALA A 45 5.04 -24.67 12.50
CA ALA A 45 4.05 -23.75 11.96
C ALA A 45 4.57 -23.05 10.69
N LEU A 46 3.72 -23.01 9.68
CA LEU A 46 3.93 -22.24 8.45
C LEU A 46 3.05 -20.99 8.51
N MET A 47 3.65 -19.83 8.28
CA MET A 47 2.97 -18.53 8.22
C MET A 47 2.71 -18.19 6.77
N ASP A 48 1.46 -18.30 6.36
CA ASP A 48 0.95 -18.08 5.01
C ASP A 48 1.66 -18.89 3.92
N THR A 49 1.11 -18.91 2.72
CA THR A 49 1.71 -19.49 1.52
C THR A 49 2.13 -18.38 0.56
N VAL A 50 2.13 -18.62 -0.74
CA VAL A 50 2.49 -17.67 -1.78
C VAL A 50 1.53 -17.74 -2.95
N ASP A 51 1.61 -16.78 -3.88
CA ASP A 51 0.95 -16.84 -5.18
C ASP A 51 1.30 -18.11 -5.93
N THR A 52 0.35 -18.65 -6.67
CA THR A 52 0.55 -19.85 -7.52
C THR A 52 1.68 -19.68 -8.53
N ARG A 53 2.00 -18.46 -8.93
CA ARG A 53 3.15 -18.15 -9.81
C ARG A 53 4.49 -18.54 -9.19
N GLY A 54 4.59 -18.44 -7.85
CA GLY A 54 5.80 -18.76 -7.08
C GLY A 54 5.83 -20.16 -6.48
N VAL A 55 4.77 -20.98 -6.64
CA VAL A 55 4.57 -22.23 -5.89
C VAL A 55 5.73 -23.23 -6.03
N GLU A 56 6.28 -23.41 -7.22
CA GLU A 56 7.37 -24.39 -7.44
C GLU A 56 8.66 -24.03 -6.67
N GLN A 57 8.99 -22.76 -6.63
CA GLN A 57 10.17 -22.30 -5.89
C GLN A 57 9.91 -22.31 -4.39
N TRP A 58 8.73 -21.87 -3.96
CA TRP A 58 8.31 -21.91 -2.57
C TRP A 58 8.30 -23.35 -2.01
N GLU A 59 7.77 -24.32 -2.75
CA GLU A 59 7.80 -25.74 -2.36
C GLU A 59 9.24 -26.24 -2.12
N LYS A 60 10.17 -25.89 -3.01
CA LYS A 60 11.59 -26.24 -2.85
C LYS A 60 12.18 -25.61 -1.59
N ASN A 61 11.88 -24.33 -1.34
CA ASN A 61 12.33 -23.61 -0.16
C ASN A 61 11.77 -24.25 1.12
N LEU A 62 10.46 -24.56 1.13
CA LEU A 62 9.76 -25.21 2.24
C LEU A 62 10.37 -26.57 2.57
N LEU A 63 10.49 -27.45 1.57
CA LEU A 63 11.02 -28.81 1.78
C LEU A 63 12.48 -28.79 2.23
N ALA A 64 13.29 -27.88 1.71
CA ALA A 64 14.67 -27.70 2.15
C ALA A 64 14.75 -27.20 3.61
N ALA A 65 13.89 -26.27 4.01
CA ALA A 65 13.89 -25.74 5.38
C ALA A 65 13.32 -26.75 6.40
N LEU A 66 12.38 -27.60 5.99
CA LEU A 66 11.82 -28.67 6.84
C LEU A 66 12.82 -29.79 7.17
N ASP A 67 13.78 -30.04 6.33
CA ASP A 67 14.79 -31.12 6.50
C ASP A 67 14.13 -32.47 6.88
N GLY A 68 13.09 -32.87 6.15
CA GLY A 68 12.35 -34.12 6.37
C GLY A 68 11.26 -34.07 7.45
N ARG A 69 11.10 -32.95 8.15
CA ARG A 69 9.95 -32.72 9.07
C ARG A 69 8.66 -32.47 8.28
N LYS A 70 7.52 -32.49 9.00
CA LYS A 70 6.21 -32.17 8.44
C LYS A 70 5.74 -30.80 8.97
N VAL A 71 4.83 -30.18 8.24
CA VAL A 71 4.09 -29.00 8.72
C VAL A 71 2.93 -29.48 9.59
N ASP A 72 2.86 -29.04 10.82
CA ASP A 72 1.73 -29.33 11.73
C ASP A 72 0.61 -28.29 11.56
N TYR A 73 0.96 -27.01 11.41
CA TYR A 73 0.01 -25.90 11.32
C TYR A 73 0.30 -24.99 10.14
N LEU A 74 -0.75 -24.60 9.41
CA LEU A 74 -0.73 -23.44 8.52
C LEU A 74 -1.49 -22.31 9.19
N ILE A 75 -0.83 -21.22 9.50
CA ILE A 75 -1.44 -19.98 9.98
C ILE A 75 -1.85 -19.15 8.75
N VAL A 76 -3.15 -18.91 8.60
CA VAL A 76 -3.71 -18.13 7.48
C VAL A 76 -3.98 -16.74 7.98
N SER A 77 -3.05 -15.82 7.73
CA SER A 77 -3.17 -14.41 8.12
C SER A 77 -4.09 -13.67 7.16
N HIS A 78 -4.05 -14.02 5.87
CA HIS A 78 -4.76 -13.34 4.79
C HIS A 78 -5.15 -14.32 3.66
N LEU A 79 -6.33 -14.12 3.05
CA LEU A 79 -6.85 -15.00 2.00
C LEU A 79 -6.65 -14.47 0.58
N GLU A 80 -6.01 -13.33 0.40
CA GLU A 80 -5.69 -12.87 -0.95
C GLU A 80 -4.84 -13.91 -1.68
N PRO A 81 -5.12 -14.20 -2.97
CA PRO A 81 -4.47 -15.32 -3.67
C PRO A 81 -2.95 -15.27 -3.73
N ASP A 82 -2.34 -14.11 -3.61
CA ASP A 82 -0.88 -13.96 -3.57
C ASP A 82 -0.25 -14.47 -2.25
N HIS A 83 -1.07 -14.74 -1.21
CA HIS A 83 -0.67 -15.39 0.04
C HIS A 83 -1.38 -16.72 0.27
N ALA A 84 -2.58 -16.89 -0.27
CA ALA A 84 -3.39 -18.07 -0.05
C ALA A 84 -3.43 -19.03 -1.25
N GLY A 85 -2.98 -18.62 -2.43
CA GLY A 85 -3.11 -19.38 -3.68
C GLY A 85 -2.47 -20.76 -3.64
N SER A 86 -1.44 -20.97 -2.83
CA SER A 86 -0.73 -22.24 -2.69
C SER A 86 -1.21 -23.12 -1.54
N ILE A 87 -2.31 -22.77 -0.84
CA ILE A 87 -2.88 -23.60 0.26
C ILE A 87 -3.24 -25.01 -0.24
N GLY A 88 -3.88 -25.11 -1.40
CA GLY A 88 -4.22 -26.41 -1.99
C GLY A 88 -2.99 -27.30 -2.16
N ARG A 89 -1.89 -26.72 -2.66
CA ARG A 89 -0.62 -27.46 -2.82
C ARG A 89 -0.03 -27.89 -1.49
N LEU A 90 -0.11 -27.06 -0.45
CA LEU A 90 0.35 -27.44 0.88
C LEU A 90 -0.42 -28.64 1.44
N VAL A 91 -1.75 -28.64 1.30
CA VAL A 91 -2.61 -29.74 1.78
C VAL A 91 -2.33 -31.04 1.01
N GLU A 92 -2.01 -30.98 -0.29
CA GLU A 92 -1.56 -32.16 -1.04
C GLU A 92 -0.24 -32.72 -0.49
N LEU A 93 0.72 -31.88 -0.15
CA LEU A 93 2.02 -32.29 0.40
C LEU A 93 1.91 -32.80 1.85
N PHE A 94 1.04 -32.20 2.65
CA PHE A 94 0.86 -32.50 4.07
C PHE A 94 -0.63 -32.66 4.39
N PRO A 95 -1.27 -33.79 4.06
CA PRO A 95 -2.71 -34.00 4.28
C PRO A 95 -3.17 -33.88 5.73
N GLU A 96 -2.25 -34.02 6.69
CA GLU A 96 -2.52 -33.93 8.14
C GLU A 96 -2.32 -32.50 8.67
N VAL A 97 -2.01 -31.53 7.81
CA VAL A 97 -1.81 -30.13 8.24
C VAL A 97 -3.11 -29.54 8.79
N THR A 98 -3.02 -28.86 9.92
CA THR A 98 -4.16 -28.15 10.52
C THR A 98 -4.11 -26.68 10.13
N LEU A 99 -5.16 -26.18 9.51
CA LEU A 99 -5.32 -24.76 9.18
C LEU A 99 -5.75 -24.00 10.43
N VAL A 100 -5.07 -22.89 10.71
CA VAL A 100 -5.36 -21.99 11.83
C VAL A 100 -5.75 -20.63 11.27
N GLY A 101 -6.95 -20.18 11.54
CA GLY A 101 -7.48 -18.90 11.06
C GLY A 101 -8.65 -18.43 11.93
N ASN A 102 -9.13 -17.22 11.69
CA ASN A 102 -10.32 -16.78 12.40
C ASN A 102 -11.62 -17.26 11.73
N ALA A 103 -12.76 -17.04 12.40
CA ALA A 103 -14.07 -17.50 11.89
C ALA A 103 -14.40 -16.94 10.49
N LYS A 104 -13.93 -15.73 10.16
CA LYS A 104 -14.16 -15.12 8.85
C LYS A 104 -13.27 -15.75 7.78
N THR A 105 -12.03 -16.11 8.12
CA THR A 105 -11.15 -16.89 7.26
C THR A 105 -11.85 -18.17 6.80
N PHE A 106 -12.36 -18.97 7.72
CA PHE A 106 -13.04 -20.22 7.38
C PHE A 106 -14.39 -20.04 6.70
N HIS A 107 -15.06 -18.91 6.91
CA HIS A 107 -16.26 -18.56 6.16
C HIS A 107 -15.95 -18.20 4.70
N MET A 108 -14.81 -17.53 4.44
CA MET A 108 -14.41 -17.08 3.10
C MET A 108 -13.62 -18.13 2.32
N LEU A 109 -12.84 -18.97 2.98
CA LEU A 109 -11.94 -19.97 2.36
C LEU A 109 -12.62 -20.83 1.26
N PRO A 110 -13.86 -21.33 1.44
CA PRO A 110 -14.53 -22.11 0.39
C PRO A 110 -14.86 -21.33 -0.88
N GLN A 111 -14.72 -20.00 -0.89
CA GLN A 111 -14.95 -19.17 -2.06
C GLN A 111 -13.72 -19.16 -2.99
N PHE A 112 -12.55 -19.56 -2.50
CA PHE A 112 -11.28 -19.57 -3.23
C PHE A 112 -10.90 -20.98 -3.72
N PHE A 113 -11.49 -22.03 -3.14
CA PHE A 113 -11.15 -23.41 -3.46
C PHE A 113 -12.44 -24.23 -3.65
N ASP A 114 -12.63 -24.83 -4.84
CA ASP A 114 -13.79 -25.69 -5.12
C ASP A 114 -13.81 -26.93 -4.23
N GLU A 115 -12.64 -27.57 -4.06
CA GLU A 115 -12.43 -28.71 -3.17
C GLU A 115 -11.10 -28.56 -2.43
N LEU A 116 -11.17 -28.19 -1.15
CA LEU A 116 -10.02 -28.26 -0.26
C LEU A 116 -10.27 -29.41 0.72
N PRO A 117 -9.50 -30.52 0.67
CA PRO A 117 -9.76 -31.70 1.50
C PRO A 117 -9.30 -31.48 2.97
N VAL A 118 -9.86 -30.47 3.61
CA VAL A 118 -9.61 -30.10 5.01
C VAL A 118 -10.93 -30.23 5.76
N ASP A 119 -11.03 -31.25 6.60
CA ASP A 119 -12.19 -31.46 7.45
C ASP A 119 -12.14 -30.60 8.74
N GLU A 120 -13.21 -30.65 9.53
CA GLU A 120 -13.30 -29.84 10.76
C GLU A 120 -12.25 -30.24 11.82
N ASN A 121 -11.65 -31.45 11.77
CA ASN A 121 -10.61 -31.88 12.69
C ASN A 121 -9.25 -31.25 12.34
N HIS A 122 -9.11 -30.76 11.13
CA HIS A 122 -7.91 -30.08 10.61
C HIS A 122 -8.12 -28.55 10.53
N LYS A 123 -9.00 -27.98 11.36
CA LYS A 123 -9.24 -26.55 11.50
C LYS A 123 -9.17 -26.12 12.94
N ILE A 124 -8.46 -25.06 13.23
CA ILE A 124 -8.46 -24.34 14.51
C ILE A 124 -8.95 -22.93 14.25
N THR A 125 -10.13 -22.62 14.78
CA THR A 125 -10.65 -21.25 14.75
C THR A 125 -10.13 -20.48 15.95
N VAL A 126 -9.44 -19.36 15.70
CA VAL A 126 -8.88 -18.49 16.73
C VAL A 126 -9.59 -17.15 16.78
N ALA A 127 -9.60 -16.54 17.96
CA ALA A 127 -10.18 -15.23 18.23
C ALA A 127 -9.12 -14.24 18.76
N GLU A 128 -9.55 -13.00 19.00
CA GLU A 128 -8.70 -11.93 19.54
C GLU A 128 -8.03 -12.35 20.86
N GLY A 129 -6.70 -12.31 20.88
CA GLY A 129 -5.90 -12.60 22.07
C GLY A 129 -5.73 -14.08 22.40
N GLU A 130 -6.29 -14.99 21.61
CA GLU A 130 -6.02 -16.43 21.77
C GLU A 130 -4.59 -16.77 21.34
N SER A 131 -4.09 -17.91 21.85
CA SER A 131 -2.72 -18.34 21.60
C SER A 131 -2.64 -19.82 21.22
N LEU A 132 -1.59 -20.18 20.48
CA LEU A 132 -1.23 -21.53 20.09
C LEU A 132 0.23 -21.79 20.48
N SER A 133 0.46 -22.83 21.30
CA SER A 133 1.82 -23.25 21.65
C SER A 133 2.37 -24.21 20.57
N LEU A 134 3.63 -23.99 20.20
CA LEU A 134 4.39 -24.86 19.32
C LEU A 134 5.40 -25.73 20.08
N GLY A 135 5.52 -25.51 21.39
CA GLY A 135 6.54 -26.06 22.29
C GLY A 135 7.20 -24.95 23.07
N THR A 136 8.34 -24.47 22.60
CA THR A 136 9.04 -23.31 23.20
C THR A 136 8.53 -21.97 22.65
N HIS A 137 7.95 -21.95 21.45
CA HIS A 137 7.34 -20.76 20.84
C HIS A 137 5.84 -20.72 21.07
N THR A 138 5.31 -19.51 21.23
CA THR A 138 3.87 -19.27 21.39
C THR A 138 3.39 -18.20 20.44
N LEU A 139 2.43 -18.54 19.60
CA LEU A 139 1.75 -17.65 18.68
C LEU A 139 0.54 -17.01 19.35
N ASN A 140 0.43 -15.69 19.32
CA ASN A 140 -0.69 -14.93 19.87
C ASN A 140 -1.38 -14.19 18.72
N PHE A 141 -2.69 -14.34 18.59
CA PHE A 141 -3.46 -13.87 17.43
C PHE A 141 -4.19 -12.56 17.73
N TYR A 142 -4.05 -11.58 16.84
CA TYR A 142 -4.71 -10.29 16.93
C TYR A 142 -5.47 -10.01 15.64
N MET A 143 -6.77 -9.76 15.75
CA MET A 143 -7.60 -9.46 14.58
C MET A 143 -7.30 -8.07 14.05
N ALA A 144 -7.09 -7.99 12.74
CA ALA A 144 -6.80 -6.76 12.00
C ALA A 144 -7.79 -6.54 10.85
N PRO A 145 -9.11 -6.56 11.10
CA PRO A 145 -10.12 -6.49 10.05
C PRO A 145 -9.95 -5.21 9.23
N MET A 146 -10.03 -5.34 7.91
CA MET A 146 -9.83 -4.27 6.93
C MET A 146 -8.42 -3.70 6.87
N VAL A 147 -7.41 -4.48 7.28
CA VAL A 147 -6.00 -4.19 7.01
C VAL A 147 -5.40 -5.29 6.10
N HIS A 148 -5.78 -5.43 4.76
CA HIS A 148 -6.82 -4.55 4.15
C HIS A 148 -8.14 -5.31 3.86
N TRP A 149 -8.24 -6.60 4.11
CA TRP A 149 -9.46 -7.43 3.98
C TRP A 149 -10.10 -7.73 5.34
N PRO A 150 -11.39 -8.18 5.35
CA PRO A 150 -12.14 -8.29 6.60
C PRO A 150 -11.70 -9.44 7.52
N GLU A 151 -11.00 -10.46 6.99
CA GLU A 151 -10.53 -11.64 7.73
C GLU A 151 -9.10 -11.50 8.23
N VAL A 152 -8.38 -10.45 7.86
CA VAL A 152 -6.96 -10.30 8.21
C VAL A 152 -6.73 -10.39 9.71
N MET A 153 -5.74 -11.17 10.10
CA MET A 153 -5.19 -11.22 11.45
C MET A 153 -3.65 -11.10 11.39
N VAL A 154 -3.07 -10.58 12.44
CA VAL A 154 -1.63 -10.57 12.65
C VAL A 154 -1.27 -11.52 13.78
N THR A 155 -0.07 -12.09 13.72
CA THR A 155 0.38 -13.07 14.72
C THR A 155 1.64 -12.55 15.41
N TYR A 156 1.61 -12.48 16.75
CA TYR A 156 2.78 -12.14 17.55
C TYR A 156 3.38 -13.40 18.17
N GLU A 157 4.58 -13.73 17.76
CA GLU A 157 5.38 -14.79 18.39
C GLU A 157 6.12 -14.19 19.59
N SER A 158 5.79 -14.64 20.79
CA SER A 158 6.19 -13.97 22.02
C SER A 158 7.58 -14.34 22.55
N SER A 159 8.15 -15.48 22.12
CA SER A 159 9.47 -15.95 22.61
C SER A 159 10.63 -15.16 21.98
N GLU A 160 10.57 -14.93 20.68
CA GLU A 160 11.54 -14.15 19.93
C GLU A 160 11.04 -12.72 19.59
N LYS A 161 9.81 -12.37 20.02
CA LYS A 161 9.19 -11.04 19.88
C LYS A 161 9.00 -10.61 18.40
N ILE A 162 8.53 -11.55 17.60
CA ILE A 162 8.32 -11.36 16.15
C ILE A 162 6.84 -11.08 15.88
N LEU A 163 6.57 -10.01 15.13
CA LEU A 163 5.24 -9.72 14.58
C LEU A 163 5.18 -10.15 13.11
N PHE A 164 4.36 -11.16 12.80
CA PHE A 164 3.93 -11.47 11.45
C PHE A 164 2.74 -10.58 11.13
N SER A 165 2.97 -9.57 10.30
CA SER A 165 2.10 -8.39 10.20
C SER A 165 1.09 -8.44 9.05
N ALA A 166 0.93 -9.58 8.39
CA ALA A 166 0.20 -9.69 7.12
C ALA A 166 0.74 -8.63 6.14
N ASP A 167 -0.12 -7.92 5.42
CA ASP A 167 0.27 -6.85 4.50
C ASP A 167 0.75 -5.57 5.18
N GLY A 168 0.54 -5.48 6.48
CA GLY A 168 1.07 -4.38 7.26
C GLY A 168 2.60 -4.29 7.16
N PHE A 169 3.12 -3.09 6.90
CA PHE A 169 4.55 -2.82 6.67
C PHE A 169 5.13 -3.42 5.39
N GLY A 170 4.27 -3.89 4.47
CA GLY A 170 4.67 -4.34 3.15
C GLY A 170 5.14 -3.22 2.23
N LYS A 171 5.84 -3.60 1.16
CA LYS A 171 6.26 -2.71 0.07
C LYS A 171 6.33 -3.45 -1.25
N PHE A 172 6.23 -2.73 -2.37
CA PHE A 172 6.59 -3.27 -3.68
C PHE A 172 8.10 -3.47 -3.82
N GLY A 173 8.48 -4.27 -4.80
CA GLY A 173 9.86 -4.65 -5.11
C GLY A 173 10.26 -6.02 -4.58
N ALA A 174 11.04 -6.76 -5.37
CA ALA A 174 11.71 -7.99 -4.96
C ALA A 174 12.73 -7.70 -3.84
N LEU A 175 13.07 -8.69 -3.03
CA LEU A 175 13.95 -8.50 -1.86
C LEU A 175 15.38 -8.08 -2.20
N ASP A 176 15.83 -8.32 -3.42
CA ASP A 176 17.15 -7.87 -3.89
C ASP A 176 17.15 -6.48 -4.55
N TYR A 177 15.99 -5.83 -4.62
CA TYR A 177 15.87 -4.45 -5.06
C TYR A 177 16.08 -3.48 -3.90
N GLU A 178 17.15 -2.70 -4.00
CA GLU A 178 17.43 -1.60 -3.09
C GLU A 178 16.91 -0.30 -3.72
N ASP A 179 15.86 0.26 -3.13
CA ASP A 179 15.30 1.52 -3.55
C ASP A 179 16.27 2.66 -3.19
N PRO A 180 16.71 3.49 -4.18
CA PRO A 180 17.60 4.63 -3.92
C PRO A 180 17.01 5.66 -2.95
N GLU A 181 15.68 5.78 -2.88
CA GLU A 181 14.97 6.66 -1.94
C GLU A 181 14.69 5.99 -0.58
N GLY A 182 15.08 4.73 -0.44
CA GLY A 182 14.90 3.93 0.76
C GLY A 182 13.53 3.25 0.85
N TRP A 183 13.31 2.53 1.95
CA TRP A 183 12.12 1.71 2.16
C TRP A 183 10.81 2.47 1.98
N ALA A 184 10.76 3.74 2.41
CA ALA A 184 9.53 4.51 2.47
C ALA A 184 8.89 4.80 1.10
N CYS A 185 9.66 4.86 0.02
CA CYS A 185 9.16 5.15 -1.33
C CYS A 185 8.15 4.09 -1.77
N GLU A 186 8.61 2.87 -2.00
CA GLU A 186 7.75 1.77 -2.44
C GLU A 186 6.76 1.30 -1.36
N ALA A 187 7.07 1.49 -0.06
CA ALA A 187 6.13 1.19 1.02
C ALA A 187 4.97 2.18 1.08
N ARG A 188 5.21 3.47 0.82
CA ARG A 188 4.17 4.50 0.74
C ARG A 188 3.29 4.28 -0.48
N ARG A 189 3.90 3.95 -1.64
CA ARG A 189 3.18 3.60 -2.86
C ARG A 189 2.29 2.37 -2.64
N TYR A 190 2.82 1.32 -2.02
CA TYR A 190 2.04 0.14 -1.60
C TYR A 190 0.91 0.54 -0.65
N TYR A 191 1.23 1.22 0.45
CA TYR A 191 0.26 1.59 1.49
C TYR A 191 -0.93 2.36 0.94
N PHE A 192 -0.71 3.47 0.22
CA PHE A 192 -1.82 4.31 -0.23
C PHE A 192 -2.65 3.68 -1.36
N ASN A 193 -2.06 2.78 -2.13
CA ASN A 193 -2.79 2.09 -3.19
C ASN A 193 -3.55 0.85 -2.70
N ILE A 194 -3.04 0.12 -1.72
CA ILE A 194 -3.64 -1.12 -1.20
C ILE A 194 -4.42 -0.88 0.11
N VAL A 195 -3.80 -0.26 1.09
CA VAL A 195 -4.33 -0.12 2.47
C VAL A 195 -4.98 1.24 2.74
N GLY A 196 -4.62 2.28 1.99
CA GLY A 196 -4.85 3.70 2.30
C GLY A 196 -6.28 4.10 2.66
N LYS A 197 -7.31 3.44 2.11
CA LYS A 197 -8.70 3.65 2.50
C LYS A 197 -8.99 3.37 3.97
N TYR A 198 -8.23 2.48 4.59
CA TYR A 198 -8.52 1.87 5.87
C TYR A 198 -7.67 2.44 7.03
N GLY A 199 -7.42 3.75 7.02
CA GLY A 199 -6.61 4.40 8.05
C GLY A 199 -7.07 4.15 9.49
N ALA A 200 -8.39 4.19 9.77
CA ALA A 200 -8.90 3.92 11.11
C ALA A 200 -8.68 2.46 11.58
N PRO A 201 -8.90 1.41 10.76
CA PRO A 201 -8.45 0.04 11.05
C PRO A 201 -6.95 -0.07 11.35
N VAL A 202 -6.10 0.59 10.56
CA VAL A 202 -4.64 0.59 10.80
C VAL A 202 -4.30 1.26 12.13
N GLN A 203 -4.91 2.41 12.46
CA GLN A 203 -4.75 3.07 13.76
C GLN A 203 -5.16 2.16 14.93
N ALA A 204 -6.25 1.39 14.77
CA ALA A 204 -6.68 0.43 15.78
C ALA A 204 -5.65 -0.71 15.96
N LEU A 205 -5.07 -1.21 14.86
CA LEU A 205 -4.01 -2.21 14.89
C LEU A 205 -2.74 -1.68 15.56
N LEU A 206 -2.28 -0.48 15.20
CA LEU A 206 -1.12 0.16 15.82
C LEU A 206 -1.30 0.34 17.33
N LYS A 207 -2.52 0.70 17.77
CA LYS A 207 -2.83 0.82 19.19
C LYS A 207 -2.75 -0.53 19.93
N LYS A 208 -3.17 -1.63 19.31
CA LYS A 208 -3.01 -2.98 19.88
C LYS A 208 -1.53 -3.36 19.97
N ALA A 209 -0.78 -3.14 18.86
CA ALA A 209 0.63 -3.47 18.78
C ALA A 209 1.51 -2.67 19.75
N ALA A 210 1.09 -1.46 20.15
CA ALA A 210 1.83 -0.62 21.10
C ALA A 210 1.98 -1.26 22.51
N GLY A 211 1.18 -2.27 22.84
CA GLY A 211 1.31 -3.05 24.07
C GLY A 211 2.27 -4.24 23.98
N LEU A 212 2.81 -4.52 22.81
CA LEU A 212 3.68 -5.67 22.54
C LEU A 212 5.16 -5.23 22.47
N ASP A 213 6.05 -6.08 22.96
CA ASP A 213 7.51 -5.87 22.84
C ASP A 213 8.01 -6.47 21.52
N ILE A 214 7.78 -5.74 20.41
CA ILE A 214 8.13 -6.18 19.06
C ILE A 214 9.59 -5.83 18.78
N GLN A 215 10.38 -6.83 18.39
CA GLN A 215 11.78 -6.68 17.99
C GLN A 215 11.99 -6.91 16.49
N THR A 216 11.08 -7.62 15.85
CA THR A 216 11.13 -7.93 14.41
C THR A 216 9.72 -7.89 13.83
N ILE A 217 9.58 -7.32 12.64
CA ILE A 217 8.33 -7.35 11.85
C ILE A 217 8.59 -8.15 10.58
N CYS A 218 7.76 -9.15 10.35
CA CYS A 218 7.78 -10.04 9.19
C CYS A 218 6.52 -9.80 8.33
N PRO A 219 6.56 -8.89 7.35
CA PRO A 219 5.43 -8.61 6.46
C PRO A 219 5.28 -9.67 5.37
N LEU A 220 4.13 -9.70 4.70
CA LEU A 220 3.88 -10.59 3.56
C LEU A 220 4.52 -10.09 2.25
N HIS A 221 4.94 -8.82 2.18
CA HIS A 221 5.73 -8.24 1.08
C HIS A 221 6.90 -7.42 1.62
N GLY A 222 8.01 -7.40 0.88
CA GLY A 222 9.18 -6.61 1.21
C GLY A 222 10.06 -7.23 2.31
N PRO A 223 11.03 -6.48 2.83
CA PRO A 223 12.05 -7.00 3.74
C PRO A 223 11.53 -7.24 5.16
N VAL A 224 12.17 -8.18 5.86
CA VAL A 224 12.04 -8.29 7.31
C VAL A 224 12.64 -7.03 7.97
N LEU A 225 11.90 -6.44 8.90
CA LEU A 225 12.29 -5.22 9.59
C LEU A 225 12.68 -5.56 11.03
N ASN A 226 13.94 -5.38 11.38
CA ASN A 226 14.49 -5.70 12.71
C ASN A 226 15.36 -4.59 13.29
N GLU A 227 15.49 -3.47 12.59
CA GLU A 227 16.21 -2.29 13.04
C GLU A 227 15.32 -1.06 12.90
N ASN A 228 15.48 -0.08 13.77
CA ASN A 228 14.79 1.20 13.70
C ASN A 228 13.24 1.10 13.52
N LEU A 229 12.60 0.15 14.19
CA LEU A 229 11.16 -0.10 14.05
C LEU A 229 10.30 1.14 14.32
N GLY A 230 10.75 2.04 15.18
CA GLY A 230 10.07 3.31 15.45
C GLY A 230 9.89 4.19 14.20
N TYR A 231 10.80 4.11 13.23
CA TYR A 231 10.69 4.82 11.95
C TYR A 231 9.51 4.27 11.12
N TYR A 232 9.42 2.96 10.94
CA TYR A 232 8.37 2.33 10.15
C TYR A 232 6.99 2.50 10.80
N ILE A 233 6.91 2.31 12.11
CA ILE A 233 5.68 2.50 12.90
C ILE A 233 5.24 3.98 12.84
N GLY A 234 6.17 4.93 12.92
CA GLY A 234 5.91 6.36 12.82
C GLY A 234 5.35 6.77 11.45
N LEU A 235 5.86 6.18 10.37
CA LEU A 235 5.33 6.40 9.02
C LEU A 235 3.90 5.84 8.89
N TYR A 236 3.65 4.61 9.38
CA TYR A 236 2.32 4.02 9.39
C TYR A 236 1.31 4.84 10.22
N ASP A 237 1.72 5.42 11.37
CA ASP A 237 0.90 6.36 12.14
C ASP A 237 0.55 7.61 11.33
N THR A 238 1.55 8.18 10.65
CA THR A 238 1.39 9.35 9.80
C THR A 238 0.42 9.08 8.65
N TRP A 239 0.64 8.00 7.89
CA TRP A 239 -0.17 7.64 6.73
C TRP A 239 -1.61 7.29 7.11
N SER A 240 -1.79 6.47 8.13
CA SER A 240 -3.11 6.01 8.57
C SER A 240 -3.94 7.08 9.28
N SER A 241 -3.30 8.12 9.80
CA SER A 241 -3.97 9.31 10.31
C SER A 241 -4.23 10.38 9.23
N TYR A 242 -3.85 10.09 7.97
CA TYR A 242 -3.95 11.00 6.83
C TYR A 242 -3.22 12.34 7.01
N LYS A 243 -2.21 12.36 7.85
CA LYS A 243 -1.29 13.50 7.95
C LYS A 243 -0.35 13.51 6.74
N PRO A 244 0.04 14.67 6.24
CA PRO A 244 1.12 14.75 5.26
C PRO A 244 2.43 14.26 5.87
N GLU A 245 3.23 13.55 5.08
CA GLU A 245 4.56 13.13 5.48
C GLU A 245 5.56 14.28 5.32
N ASP A 246 5.42 15.00 4.21
CA ASP A 246 6.32 16.08 3.82
C ASP A 246 5.59 17.41 3.60
N LYS A 247 6.28 18.50 3.93
CA LYS A 247 5.91 19.82 3.40
C LYS A 247 6.37 19.94 1.97
N GLY A 248 5.42 20.10 1.04
CA GLY A 248 5.71 20.17 -0.38
C GLY A 248 4.46 20.37 -1.22
N VAL A 249 4.62 20.36 -2.52
CA VAL A 249 3.52 20.54 -3.47
C VAL A 249 3.60 19.52 -4.58
N LEU A 250 2.55 18.74 -4.77
CA LEU A 250 2.33 18.00 -6.00
C LEU A 250 1.64 18.91 -7.02
N VAL A 251 2.22 19.07 -8.19
CA VAL A 251 1.59 19.67 -9.38
C VAL A 251 1.21 18.55 -10.34
N ALA A 252 -0.02 18.04 -10.21
CA ALA A 252 -0.54 17.01 -11.12
C ALA A 252 -1.27 17.65 -12.30
N TYR A 253 -0.92 17.27 -13.52
CA TYR A 253 -1.53 17.86 -14.70
C TYR A 253 -1.99 16.85 -15.75
N ALA A 254 -3.01 17.26 -16.52
CA ALA A 254 -3.55 16.53 -17.65
C ALA A 254 -3.63 17.45 -18.87
N SER A 255 -2.84 17.17 -19.92
CA SER A 255 -2.68 18.06 -21.06
C SER A 255 -2.89 17.35 -22.39
N ILE A 256 -3.77 17.88 -23.24
CA ILE A 256 -4.10 17.28 -24.55
C ILE A 256 -2.98 17.58 -25.56
N HIS A 257 -2.63 18.86 -25.74
CA HIS A 257 -1.68 19.35 -26.75
C HIS A 257 -0.49 20.09 -26.15
N GLY A 258 -0.18 19.89 -24.87
CA GLY A 258 1.00 20.45 -24.21
C GLY A 258 0.81 21.86 -23.63
N ASN A 259 -0.29 22.57 -23.89
CA ASN A 259 -0.50 23.92 -23.35
C ASN A 259 -0.70 23.93 -21.84
N THR A 260 -1.53 23.02 -21.31
CA THR A 260 -1.71 22.85 -19.86
C THR A 260 -0.41 22.38 -19.18
N ALA A 261 0.34 21.48 -19.83
CA ALA A 261 1.64 21.04 -19.36
C ALA A 261 2.64 22.20 -19.20
N LYS A 262 2.70 23.12 -20.19
CA LYS A 262 3.53 24.32 -20.11
C LYS A 262 3.15 25.21 -18.91
N ALA A 263 1.85 25.39 -18.71
CA ALA A 263 1.35 26.19 -17.58
C ALA A 263 1.67 25.52 -16.23
N ALA A 264 1.48 24.21 -16.10
CA ALA A 264 1.78 23.47 -14.89
C ALA A 264 3.27 23.51 -14.54
N ARG A 265 4.15 23.32 -15.52
CA ARG A 265 5.60 23.42 -15.34
C ARG A 265 6.03 24.85 -14.96
N LYS A 266 5.45 25.87 -15.62
CA LYS A 266 5.70 27.28 -15.25
C LYS A 266 5.25 27.58 -13.82
N PHE A 267 4.11 27.04 -13.41
CA PHE A 267 3.61 27.18 -12.04
C PHE A 267 4.57 26.53 -11.02
N ALA A 268 5.09 25.34 -11.32
CA ALA A 268 6.09 24.69 -10.48
C ALA A 268 7.40 25.50 -10.36
N GLU A 269 7.84 26.17 -11.43
CA GLU A 269 8.97 27.10 -11.38
C GLU A 269 8.67 28.29 -10.44
N MET A 270 7.45 28.84 -10.48
CA MET A 270 7.02 29.91 -9.59
C MET A 270 7.04 29.47 -8.10
N LEU A 271 6.56 28.27 -7.81
CA LEU A 271 6.61 27.71 -6.45
C LEU A 271 8.07 27.56 -5.95
N ARG A 272 8.96 27.02 -6.78
CA ARG A 272 10.38 26.90 -6.43
C ARG A 272 11.03 28.28 -6.22
N ALA A 273 10.71 29.27 -7.06
CA ALA A 273 11.18 30.65 -6.91
C ALA A 273 10.68 31.31 -5.61
N LYS A 274 9.53 30.87 -5.07
CA LYS A 274 8.98 31.31 -3.79
C LYS A 274 9.51 30.50 -2.58
N GLY A 275 10.47 29.60 -2.80
CA GLY A 275 11.16 28.86 -1.74
C GLY A 275 10.47 27.56 -1.33
N VAL A 276 9.55 27.02 -2.13
CA VAL A 276 9.02 25.66 -1.90
C VAL A 276 10.08 24.65 -2.29
N GLU A 277 10.64 23.95 -1.30
CA GLU A 277 11.78 23.05 -1.49
C GLU A 277 11.38 21.76 -2.24
N LYS A 278 10.23 21.18 -1.90
CA LYS A 278 9.73 19.95 -2.52
C LYS A 278 8.57 20.26 -3.47
N VAL A 279 8.83 20.17 -4.76
CA VAL A 279 7.81 20.35 -5.82
C VAL A 279 7.92 19.20 -6.81
N SER A 280 6.98 18.27 -6.72
CA SER A 280 6.78 17.19 -7.69
C SER A 280 5.89 17.66 -8.83
N VAL A 281 6.18 17.25 -10.06
CA VAL A 281 5.41 17.62 -11.27
C VAL A 281 5.12 16.37 -12.08
N MET A 282 3.85 15.95 -12.11
CA MET A 282 3.44 14.67 -12.66
C MET A 282 2.43 14.82 -13.79
N ASP A 283 2.66 14.10 -14.90
CA ASP A 283 1.77 14.04 -16.06
C ASP A 283 0.83 12.84 -15.97
N LEU A 284 -0.40 13.06 -15.57
CA LEU A 284 -1.42 12.01 -15.41
C LEU A 284 -1.69 11.18 -16.67
N SER A 285 -1.22 11.61 -17.83
CA SER A 285 -1.35 10.87 -19.07
C SER A 285 -0.12 10.02 -19.44
N ARG A 286 0.94 10.05 -18.61
CA ARG A 286 2.23 9.40 -18.88
C ARG A 286 2.83 8.72 -17.67
N ASP A 287 2.77 9.38 -16.51
CA ASP A 287 3.36 8.86 -15.28
C ASP A 287 2.45 7.78 -14.67
N ASP A 288 3.02 6.91 -13.86
CA ASP A 288 2.25 5.87 -13.18
C ASP A 288 1.25 6.51 -12.19
N MET A 289 -0.01 6.14 -12.32
CA MET A 289 -1.10 6.64 -11.46
C MET A 289 -0.84 6.34 -9.98
N ALA A 290 -0.23 5.20 -9.67
CA ALA A 290 0.07 4.82 -8.29
C ALA A 290 1.11 5.75 -7.63
N GLU A 291 2.09 6.23 -8.41
CA GLU A 291 3.07 7.22 -7.97
C GLU A 291 2.41 8.58 -7.72
N VAL A 292 1.51 9.01 -8.62
CA VAL A 292 0.83 10.29 -8.46
C VAL A 292 -0.12 10.28 -7.26
N VAL A 293 -0.77 9.15 -7.00
CA VAL A 293 -1.61 8.94 -5.81
C VAL A 293 -0.75 9.01 -4.54
N GLU A 294 0.39 8.33 -4.52
CA GLU A 294 1.33 8.38 -3.42
C GLU A 294 1.75 9.81 -3.09
N ASP A 295 2.20 10.57 -4.08
CA ASP A 295 2.65 11.97 -3.92
C ASP A 295 1.52 12.89 -3.44
N ALA A 296 0.26 12.64 -3.84
CA ALA A 296 -0.88 13.39 -3.33
C ALA A 296 -1.07 13.20 -1.81
N PHE A 297 -0.84 11.99 -1.31
CA PHE A 297 -0.89 11.73 0.13
C PHE A 297 0.37 12.14 0.88
N ARG A 298 1.54 12.11 0.22
CA ARG A 298 2.84 12.48 0.79
C ARG A 298 2.90 13.96 1.15
N TYR A 299 2.51 14.83 0.22
CA TYR A 299 2.62 16.28 0.38
C TYR A 299 1.40 16.91 1.04
N ASP A 300 1.62 18.02 1.71
CA ASP A 300 0.56 18.80 2.40
C ASP A 300 -0.28 19.64 1.42
N ARG A 301 0.23 19.90 0.21
CA ARG A 301 -0.41 20.74 -0.80
C ARG A 301 -0.40 20.09 -2.17
N MET A 302 -1.42 20.40 -2.97
CA MET A 302 -1.56 19.92 -4.34
C MET A 302 -2.07 21.03 -5.26
N VAL A 303 -1.62 21.04 -6.51
CA VAL A 303 -2.19 21.85 -7.58
C VAL A 303 -2.61 20.95 -8.74
N LEU A 304 -3.87 21.06 -9.13
CA LEU A 304 -4.44 20.32 -10.24
C LEU A 304 -4.52 21.24 -11.46
N ALA A 305 -3.90 20.83 -12.56
CA ALA A 305 -3.91 21.56 -13.81
C ALA A 305 -4.49 20.70 -14.94
N ALA A 306 -5.70 21.01 -15.44
CA ALA A 306 -6.34 20.16 -16.43
C ALA A 306 -7.05 20.92 -17.54
N ALA A 307 -7.06 20.29 -18.74
CA ALA A 307 -7.86 20.74 -19.87
C ALA A 307 -9.34 20.34 -19.70
N SER A 308 -10.24 21.20 -20.17
CA SER A 308 -11.65 20.89 -20.34
C SER A 308 -11.84 19.90 -21.49
N TYR A 309 -12.71 18.91 -21.28
CA TYR A 309 -12.99 17.88 -22.27
C TYR A 309 -14.42 17.37 -22.10
N ASP A 310 -15.16 17.20 -23.18
CA ASP A 310 -16.56 16.71 -23.20
C ASP A 310 -17.49 17.39 -22.19
N GLY A 311 -17.31 18.71 -21.98
CA GLY A 311 -18.10 19.48 -21.01
C GLY A 311 -17.72 19.25 -19.55
N GLY A 312 -16.69 18.47 -19.27
CA GLY A 312 -16.13 18.13 -17.97
C GLY A 312 -14.65 18.44 -17.87
N VAL A 313 -13.88 17.54 -17.27
CA VAL A 313 -12.42 17.55 -17.14
C VAL A 313 -11.81 16.41 -17.97
N PHE A 314 -10.57 16.57 -18.40
CA PHE A 314 -9.87 15.55 -19.20
C PHE A 314 -9.79 14.21 -18.43
N PRO A 315 -10.06 13.05 -19.10
CA PRO A 315 -10.34 11.77 -18.44
C PRO A 315 -9.29 11.31 -17.41
N CYS A 316 -8.00 11.43 -17.71
CA CYS A 316 -6.98 10.98 -16.74
C CYS A 316 -6.96 11.81 -15.44
N MET A 317 -7.36 13.09 -15.47
CA MET A 317 -7.56 13.88 -14.26
C MET A 317 -8.81 13.41 -13.50
N GLN A 318 -9.86 13.05 -14.19
CA GLN A 318 -11.08 12.52 -13.55
C GLN A 318 -10.78 11.18 -12.86
N ASP A 319 -10.01 10.33 -13.52
CA ASP A 319 -9.57 9.03 -12.99
C ASP A 319 -8.71 9.22 -11.73
N PHE A 320 -7.72 10.11 -11.78
CA PHE A 320 -6.92 10.47 -10.61
C PHE A 320 -7.78 10.93 -9.42
N LEU A 321 -8.72 11.84 -9.66
CA LEU A 321 -9.63 12.31 -8.61
C LEU A 321 -10.52 11.19 -8.05
N HIS A 322 -10.92 10.24 -8.89
CA HIS A 322 -11.67 9.06 -8.46
C HIS A 322 -10.83 8.16 -7.55
N HIS A 323 -9.55 7.93 -7.89
CA HIS A 323 -8.62 7.21 -7.02
C HIS A 323 -8.48 7.90 -5.66
N LEU A 324 -8.26 9.22 -5.63
CA LEU A 324 -8.17 9.98 -4.39
C LEU A 324 -9.44 9.84 -3.53
N GLN A 325 -10.61 9.99 -4.14
CA GLN A 325 -11.90 9.85 -3.46
C GLN A 325 -12.09 8.45 -2.87
N SER A 326 -11.78 7.40 -3.66
CA SER A 326 -11.93 6.00 -3.26
C SER A 326 -11.00 5.62 -2.10
N LYS A 327 -9.83 6.27 -2.01
CA LYS A 327 -8.80 6.04 -0.98
C LYS A 327 -8.91 7.00 0.22
N ALA A 328 -10.04 7.72 0.34
CA ALA A 328 -10.35 8.64 1.44
C ALA A 328 -9.34 9.79 1.61
N PHE A 329 -8.83 10.32 0.47
CA PHE A 329 -7.97 11.50 0.46
C PHE A 329 -8.58 12.67 1.24
N GLN A 330 -7.79 13.29 2.11
CA GLN A 330 -8.28 14.30 3.04
C GLN A 330 -7.16 15.16 3.62
N ASN A 331 -7.54 16.24 4.32
CA ASN A 331 -6.64 17.12 5.09
C ASN A 331 -5.55 17.78 4.22
N ARG A 332 -5.90 18.28 3.03
CA ARG A 332 -4.94 18.91 2.10
C ARG A 332 -5.42 20.25 1.60
N THR A 333 -4.47 21.11 1.25
CA THR A 333 -4.71 22.37 0.53
C THR A 333 -4.55 22.15 -0.97
N VAL A 334 -5.54 22.57 -1.78
CA VAL A 334 -5.57 22.31 -3.22
C VAL A 334 -5.81 23.60 -4.01
N GLY A 335 -4.92 23.88 -4.98
CA GLY A 335 -5.09 24.91 -6.00
C GLY A 335 -5.56 24.32 -7.32
N ILE A 336 -6.27 25.11 -8.14
CA ILE A 336 -6.82 24.66 -9.41
C ILE A 336 -6.39 25.59 -10.55
N ILE A 337 -5.88 25.01 -11.62
CA ILE A 337 -5.61 25.65 -12.91
C ILE A 337 -6.43 24.91 -13.98
N GLU A 338 -7.35 25.58 -14.62
CA GLU A 338 -8.12 25.01 -15.73
C GLU A 338 -7.66 25.58 -17.07
N ASN A 339 -7.81 24.79 -18.13
CA ASN A 339 -7.61 25.23 -19.50
C ASN A 339 -8.82 24.90 -20.38
N GLY A 340 -9.33 25.91 -21.08
CA GLY A 340 -10.47 25.72 -22.00
C GLY A 340 -10.63 26.90 -22.95
N THR A 341 -10.56 26.66 -24.25
CA THR A 341 -10.55 27.71 -25.28
C THR A 341 -11.86 28.49 -25.35
N TRP A 342 -12.99 27.80 -25.50
CA TRP A 342 -14.33 28.42 -25.71
C TRP A 342 -15.29 28.20 -24.55
N GLY A 343 -15.06 27.23 -23.68
CA GLY A 343 -15.93 26.89 -22.56
C GLY A 343 -15.15 26.13 -21.48
N PRO A 344 -14.38 26.80 -20.63
CA PRO A 344 -13.68 26.14 -19.55
C PRO A 344 -14.66 25.52 -18.57
N THR A 345 -14.49 24.22 -18.29
CA THR A 345 -15.36 23.42 -17.41
C THR A 345 -14.59 22.58 -16.42
N ALA A 346 -13.28 22.39 -16.68
CA ALA A 346 -12.43 21.55 -15.87
C ALA A 346 -12.37 22.01 -14.41
N GLY A 347 -12.25 23.30 -14.16
CA GLY A 347 -12.14 23.87 -12.82
C GLY A 347 -13.36 23.57 -11.95
N ARG A 348 -14.57 23.82 -12.45
CA ARG A 348 -15.79 23.52 -11.71
C ARG A 348 -15.98 22.02 -11.47
N THR A 349 -15.55 21.17 -12.45
CA THR A 349 -15.65 19.71 -12.32
C THR A 349 -14.69 19.20 -11.25
N MET A 350 -13.42 19.62 -11.28
CA MET A 350 -12.42 19.28 -10.25
C MET A 350 -12.87 19.76 -8.86
N LYS A 351 -13.33 21.03 -8.78
CA LYS A 351 -13.82 21.61 -7.52
C LYS A 351 -14.99 20.81 -6.94
N GLY A 352 -15.99 20.45 -7.76
CA GLY A 352 -17.14 19.67 -7.32
C GLY A 352 -16.77 18.28 -6.78
N ILE A 353 -15.75 17.61 -7.35
CA ILE A 353 -15.27 16.33 -6.85
C ILE A 353 -14.52 16.54 -5.53
N LEU A 354 -13.62 17.51 -5.45
CA LEU A 354 -12.82 17.81 -4.25
C LEU A 354 -13.71 18.18 -3.05
N GLU A 355 -14.81 18.90 -3.26
CA GLU A 355 -15.77 19.28 -2.23
C GLU A 355 -16.48 18.08 -1.57
N THR A 356 -16.47 16.91 -2.21
CA THR A 356 -16.98 15.65 -1.61
C THR A 356 -15.98 14.99 -0.66
N MET A 357 -14.70 15.39 -0.68
CA MET A 357 -13.64 14.83 0.15
C MET A 357 -13.54 15.58 1.47
N LYS A 358 -13.09 14.89 2.52
CA LYS A 358 -13.07 15.43 3.88
C LYS A 358 -11.92 16.42 4.06
N ASN A 359 -12.22 17.58 4.63
CA ASN A 359 -11.21 18.60 5.04
C ASN A 359 -10.26 19.00 3.89
N ILE A 360 -10.76 19.14 2.67
CA ILE A 360 -10.01 19.74 1.58
C ILE A 360 -10.24 21.25 1.58
N THR A 361 -9.14 21.99 1.63
CA THR A 361 -9.15 23.45 1.49
C THR A 361 -8.83 23.81 0.05
N ILE A 362 -9.84 24.22 -0.72
CA ILE A 362 -9.63 24.70 -2.09
C ILE A 362 -9.34 26.18 -2.02
N VAL A 363 -8.17 26.60 -2.54
CA VAL A 363 -7.72 27.99 -2.45
C VAL A 363 -8.02 28.79 -3.72
N GLU A 364 -8.21 30.09 -3.55
CA GLU A 364 -8.42 31.04 -4.64
C GLU A 364 -7.11 31.87 -4.86
N PRO A 365 -6.87 32.39 -6.07
CA PRO A 365 -7.77 32.32 -7.21
C PRO A 365 -7.69 30.97 -7.94
N MET A 366 -8.81 30.48 -8.48
CA MET A 366 -8.78 29.47 -9.54
C MET A 366 -8.31 30.13 -10.83
N VAL A 367 -7.27 29.60 -11.44
CA VAL A 367 -6.67 30.17 -12.65
C VAL A 367 -7.32 29.56 -13.89
N THR A 368 -7.83 30.39 -14.80
CA THR A 368 -8.38 29.97 -16.09
C THR A 368 -7.45 30.40 -17.23
N ILE A 369 -6.91 29.42 -17.95
CA ILE A 369 -6.08 29.63 -19.14
C ILE A 369 -6.91 29.31 -20.40
N ARG A 370 -6.76 30.12 -21.44
CA ARG A 370 -7.44 29.91 -22.71
C ARG A 370 -6.44 29.48 -23.79
N SER A 371 -6.32 28.15 -23.96
CA SER A 371 -5.33 27.47 -24.82
C SER A 371 -3.90 27.72 -24.36
N THR A 372 -3.16 28.57 -25.06
CA THR A 372 -1.79 28.87 -24.66
C THR A 372 -1.76 29.89 -23.52
N MET A 373 -0.91 29.69 -22.56
CA MET A 373 -0.62 30.65 -21.48
C MET A 373 -0.03 31.94 -22.06
N LYS A 374 -0.52 33.09 -21.60
CA LYS A 374 -0.11 34.42 -22.01
C LYS A 374 0.46 35.22 -20.84
N GLU A 375 1.16 36.30 -21.12
CA GLU A 375 1.64 37.20 -20.07
C GLU A 375 0.51 37.75 -19.18
N SER A 376 -0.69 37.94 -19.76
CA SER A 376 -1.89 38.36 -19.00
C SER A 376 -2.38 37.32 -17.98
N ASP A 377 -1.98 36.06 -18.09
CA ASP A 377 -2.36 35.00 -17.16
C ASP A 377 -1.39 34.93 -15.96
N LEU A 378 -0.16 35.47 -16.11
CA LEU A 378 0.89 35.39 -15.08
C LEU A 378 0.47 36.02 -13.74
N PRO A 379 -0.21 37.17 -13.66
CA PRO A 379 -0.61 37.74 -12.36
C PRO A 379 -1.54 36.82 -11.55
N ALA A 380 -2.46 36.12 -12.21
CA ALA A 380 -3.35 35.17 -11.52
C ALA A 380 -2.58 33.90 -11.09
N MET A 381 -1.64 33.44 -11.91
CA MET A 381 -0.75 32.32 -11.55
C MET A 381 0.17 32.69 -10.38
N GLU A 382 0.74 33.87 -10.37
CA GLU A 382 1.57 34.37 -9.25
C GLU A 382 0.76 34.47 -7.95
N ALA A 383 -0.46 35.01 -8.02
CA ALA A 383 -1.34 35.09 -6.87
C ALA A 383 -1.70 33.71 -6.29
N LEU A 384 -2.00 32.73 -7.16
CA LEU A 384 -2.23 31.35 -6.70
C LEU A 384 -0.95 30.74 -6.10
N ALA A 385 0.21 30.98 -6.73
CA ALA A 385 1.49 30.47 -6.24
C ALA A 385 1.87 31.06 -4.88
N ASP A 386 1.56 32.35 -4.62
CA ASP A 386 1.72 32.97 -3.30
C ASP A 386 0.87 32.29 -2.23
N VAL A 387 -0.40 32.00 -2.55
CA VAL A 387 -1.30 31.34 -1.60
C VAL A 387 -0.82 29.91 -1.32
N ILE A 388 -0.46 29.14 -2.34
CA ILE A 388 0.02 27.76 -2.19
C ILE A 388 1.37 27.72 -1.46
N ALA A 389 2.29 28.62 -1.74
CA ALA A 389 3.60 28.62 -1.09
C ALA A 389 3.51 28.92 0.43
N ASN A 390 2.50 29.69 0.86
CA ASN A 390 2.31 30.11 2.25
C ASN A 390 1.22 29.33 3.02
N ALA A 391 0.59 28.32 2.42
CA ALA A 391 -0.48 27.52 3.01
C ALA A 391 0.00 26.51 4.08
#